data_b2288008895b7ff58612b36f63264380
#
_entry.id   b2288008895b7ff58612b36f63264380
#
_cell.length_a   1.000
_cell.length_b   1.000
_cell.length_c   1.000
_cell.angle_alpha   90.00
_cell.angle_beta   90.00
_cell.angle_gamma   90.00
#
_symmetry.space_group_name_H-M   'P 1'
#
loop_
_entity.id
_entity.type
_entity.pdbx_description
1 polymer ?
#
loop_
_entity_poly.entity_id
_entity_poly.type
_entity_poly.pdbx_seq_one_letter_code
_entity_poly.pdbx_strand_id
1 'polypeptide(L)'
;LAMAIHVRDSERLIGTCALSQFDGDNGSALFHITIGERDAWGHGYGTEATRLMVDHAFRTLGIHRIGLSVFEFNERAIRSYVTCGFVAEGRAREAIWRDGRWWDEISMSILEPEFRQRQGDRASAADAADAIERPPRGLAARILGR
;
A
#
# COMPACT_ATOMS: atom_id res chain seq x y z
N LEU A 1 10.26 1.49 13.68
CA LEU A 1 9.41 0.30 13.68
C LEU A 1 9.82 -0.62 12.53
N ALA A 2 10.12 -1.87 12.81
CA ALA A 2 10.41 -2.87 11.78
C ALA A 2 9.54 -4.11 12.00
N MET A 3 9.11 -4.72 10.90
CA MET A 3 8.26 -5.92 10.90
C MET A 3 8.78 -6.95 9.91
N ALA A 4 8.69 -8.22 10.28
CA ALA A 4 8.94 -9.35 9.38
C ALA A 4 7.69 -9.64 8.55
N ILE A 5 7.90 -10.04 7.30
CA ILE A 5 6.84 -10.42 6.37
C ILE A 5 6.86 -11.95 6.22
N HIS A 6 5.79 -12.59 6.67
CA HIS A 6 5.60 -14.03 6.57
C HIS A 6 4.45 -14.37 5.64
N VAL A 7 4.56 -15.48 4.92
CA VAL A 7 3.44 -16.05 4.18
C VAL A 7 2.50 -16.74 5.18
N ARG A 8 1.23 -16.33 5.20
CA ARG A 8 0.25 -16.71 6.23
C ARG A 8 0.18 -18.22 6.49
N ASP A 9 0.12 -19.03 5.45
CA ASP A 9 -0.16 -20.47 5.59
C ASP A 9 1.10 -21.33 5.85
N SER A 10 2.29 -20.78 5.67
CA SER A 10 3.56 -21.50 5.82
C SER A 10 4.48 -20.93 6.90
N GLU A 11 4.12 -19.78 7.48
CA GLU A 11 4.96 -19.00 8.39
C GLU A 11 6.37 -18.67 7.81
N ARG A 12 6.54 -18.89 6.51
CA ARG A 12 7.81 -18.65 5.83
C ARG A 12 8.12 -17.17 5.79
N LEU A 13 9.28 -16.80 6.32
CA LEU A 13 9.81 -15.44 6.23
C LEU A 13 10.23 -15.15 4.79
N ILE A 14 9.70 -14.09 4.20
CA ILE A 14 9.99 -13.68 2.81
C ILE A 14 10.61 -12.28 2.70
N GLY A 15 10.56 -11.49 3.76
CA GLY A 15 11.10 -10.14 3.74
C GLY A 15 10.85 -9.37 5.01
N THR A 16 11.14 -8.08 4.94
CA THR A 16 10.93 -7.13 6.03
C THR A 16 10.38 -5.81 5.50
N CYS A 17 9.63 -5.10 6.32
CA CYS A 17 9.26 -3.72 6.08
C CYS A 17 9.48 -2.89 7.34
N ALA A 18 9.70 -1.59 7.18
CA ALA A 18 9.98 -0.71 8.28
C ALA A 18 9.48 0.71 8.05
N LEU A 19 9.18 1.40 9.15
CA LEU A 19 9.09 2.85 9.23
C LEU A 19 10.30 3.35 10.02
N SER A 20 10.99 4.33 9.49
CA SER A 20 12.19 4.94 10.08
C SER A 20 12.12 6.46 9.97
N GLN A 21 13.13 7.14 10.51
CA GLN A 21 13.27 8.60 10.46
C GLN A 21 11.98 9.32 10.88
N PHE A 22 11.42 8.91 12.02
CA PHE A 22 10.24 9.55 12.59
C PHE A 22 10.56 11.00 12.95
N ASP A 23 9.78 11.92 12.42
CA ASP A 23 9.78 13.32 12.78
C ASP A 23 8.45 13.64 13.47
N GLY A 24 8.48 13.71 14.80
CA GLY A 24 7.28 13.95 15.60
C GLY A 24 6.71 15.34 15.43
N ASP A 25 7.55 16.34 15.15
CA ASP A 25 7.11 17.73 14.98
C ASP A 25 6.37 17.91 13.65
N ASN A 26 6.83 17.23 12.60
CA ASN A 26 6.24 17.27 11.27
C ASN A 26 5.28 16.10 10.98
N GLY A 27 5.16 15.14 11.90
CA GLY A 27 4.29 13.99 11.74
C GLY A 27 4.66 13.10 10.55
N SER A 28 5.94 12.88 10.30
CA SER A 28 6.40 12.15 9.12
C SER A 28 7.29 10.95 9.45
N ALA A 29 7.35 10.00 8.51
CA ALA A 29 8.26 8.86 8.56
C ALA A 29 8.63 8.41 7.14
N LEU A 30 9.72 7.64 7.02
CA LEU A 30 10.11 6.98 5.79
C LEU A 30 9.76 5.49 5.84
N PHE A 31 9.21 4.99 4.75
CA PHE A 31 8.87 3.59 4.56
C PHE A 31 9.93 2.86 3.76
N HIS A 32 10.26 1.65 4.22
CA HIS A 32 11.18 0.73 3.56
C HIS A 32 10.57 -0.66 3.48
N ILE A 33 10.79 -1.37 2.37
CA ILE A 33 10.39 -2.76 2.22
C ILE A 33 11.41 -3.53 1.38
N THR A 34 11.67 -4.77 1.78
CA THR A 34 12.50 -5.71 1.03
C THR A 34 11.85 -7.08 1.03
N ILE A 35 11.56 -7.62 -0.14
CA ILE A 35 11.19 -9.04 -0.33
C ILE A 35 12.44 -9.74 -0.86
N GLY A 36 13.14 -10.46 0.03
CA GLY A 36 14.41 -11.11 -0.30
C GLY A 36 14.25 -12.38 -1.14
N GLU A 37 13.13 -13.09 -0.97
CA GLU A 37 12.86 -14.35 -1.64
C GLU A 37 12.29 -14.11 -3.05
N ARG A 38 13.07 -14.45 -4.07
CA ARG A 38 12.69 -14.21 -5.48
C ARG A 38 11.43 -14.94 -5.92
N ASP A 39 11.20 -16.14 -5.42
CA ASP A 39 10.00 -16.93 -5.71
C ASP A 39 8.73 -16.35 -5.06
N ALA A 40 8.87 -15.46 -4.08
CA ALA A 40 7.76 -14.70 -3.50
C ALA A 40 7.40 -13.43 -4.30
N TRP A 41 8.17 -13.08 -5.32
CA TRP A 41 7.91 -11.93 -6.16
C TRP A 41 6.72 -12.16 -7.10
N GLY A 42 5.96 -11.09 -7.39
CA GLY A 42 4.83 -11.14 -8.30
C GLY A 42 3.56 -11.77 -7.74
N HIS A 43 3.51 -12.09 -6.45
CA HIS A 43 2.34 -12.65 -5.75
C HIS A 43 1.52 -11.62 -4.96
N GLY A 44 1.88 -10.35 -5.01
CA GLY A 44 1.19 -9.29 -4.29
C GLY A 44 1.58 -9.10 -2.83
N TYR A 45 2.51 -9.88 -2.29
CA TYR A 45 2.93 -9.81 -0.88
C TYR A 45 3.50 -8.43 -0.51
N GLY A 46 4.33 -7.84 -1.37
CA GLY A 46 4.87 -6.50 -1.15
C GLY A 46 3.80 -5.43 -1.11
N THR A 47 2.82 -5.51 -1.98
CA THR A 47 1.67 -4.59 -2.01
C THR A 47 0.80 -4.73 -0.76
N GLU A 48 0.52 -5.97 -0.34
CA GLU A 48 -0.25 -6.23 0.89
C GLU A 48 0.48 -5.73 2.14
N ALA A 49 1.77 -6.06 2.28
CA ALA A 49 2.59 -5.59 3.39
C ALA A 49 2.68 -4.05 3.44
N THR A 50 2.84 -3.40 2.30
CA THR A 50 2.83 -1.94 2.20
C THR A 50 1.49 -1.36 2.66
N ARG A 51 0.36 -1.92 2.23
CA ARG A 51 -0.98 -1.47 2.67
C ARG A 51 -1.16 -1.61 4.18
N LEU A 52 -0.76 -2.73 4.76
CA LEU A 52 -0.85 -2.98 6.20
C LEU A 52 0.00 -1.98 7.01
N MET A 53 1.23 -1.70 6.55
CA MET A 53 2.09 -0.73 7.22
C MET A 53 1.55 0.70 7.11
N VAL A 54 1.06 1.10 5.94
CA VAL A 54 0.43 2.41 5.71
C VAL A 54 -0.82 2.57 6.59
N ASP A 55 -1.67 1.55 6.65
CA ASP A 55 -2.86 1.55 7.52
C ASP A 55 -2.48 1.71 8.99
N HIS A 56 -1.51 0.94 9.46
CA HIS A 56 -1.00 1.03 10.84
C HIS A 56 -0.42 2.41 11.16
N ALA A 57 0.38 2.97 10.23
CA ALA A 57 1.00 4.27 10.41
C ALA A 57 -0.03 5.40 10.59
N PHE A 58 -1.04 5.44 9.74
CA PHE A 58 -2.06 6.49 9.81
C PHE A 58 -3.05 6.28 10.95
N ARG A 59 -3.53 5.05 11.17
CA ARG A 59 -4.58 4.79 12.17
C ARG A 59 -4.06 4.69 13.60
N THR A 60 -2.89 4.08 13.77
CA THR A 60 -2.36 3.76 15.10
C THR A 60 -1.27 4.72 15.54
N LEU A 61 -0.34 5.08 14.65
CA LEU A 61 0.78 5.95 14.99
C LEU A 61 0.48 7.43 14.79
N GLY A 62 -0.64 7.79 14.14
CA GLY A 62 -1.04 9.18 13.94
C GLY A 62 -0.10 9.97 13.03
N ILE A 63 0.62 9.31 12.13
CA ILE A 63 1.51 9.95 11.17
C ILE A 63 0.67 10.72 10.15
N HIS A 64 1.16 11.87 9.69
CA HIS A 64 0.52 12.69 8.65
C HIS A 64 1.06 12.38 7.25
N ARG A 65 2.34 12.02 7.15
CA ARG A 65 3.04 11.81 5.89
C ARG A 65 3.96 10.60 5.94
N ILE A 66 3.88 9.75 4.93
CA ILE A 66 4.82 8.65 4.72
C ILE A 66 5.53 8.87 3.39
N GLY A 67 6.86 8.98 3.44
CA GLY A 67 7.71 9.09 2.25
C GLY A 67 8.45 7.78 1.95
N LEU A 68 8.91 7.63 0.74
CA LEU A 68 9.84 6.59 0.30
C LEU A 68 10.67 7.05 -0.90
N SER A 69 11.76 6.36 -1.15
CA SER A 69 12.55 6.48 -2.38
C SER A 69 12.59 5.14 -3.11
N VAL A 70 12.59 5.19 -4.43
CA VAL A 70 12.66 4.02 -5.30
C VAL A 70 13.45 4.34 -6.56
N PHE A 71 14.31 3.43 -7.02
CA PHE A 71 15.03 3.62 -8.26
C PHE A 71 14.13 3.36 -9.48
N GLU A 72 14.29 4.15 -10.53
CA GLU A 72 13.42 4.10 -11.72
C GLU A 72 13.39 2.74 -12.42
N PHE A 73 14.46 1.93 -12.32
CA PHE A 73 14.48 0.58 -12.87
C PHE A 73 13.61 -0.42 -12.10
N ASN A 74 13.20 -0.09 -10.89
CA ASN A 74 12.35 -0.97 -10.07
C ASN A 74 10.87 -0.72 -10.35
N GLU A 75 10.46 -0.94 -11.59
CA GLU A 75 9.09 -0.68 -12.06
C GLU A 75 8.02 -1.45 -11.26
N ARG A 76 8.36 -2.66 -10.81
CA ARG A 76 7.44 -3.48 -9.99
C ARG A 76 7.15 -2.81 -8.65
N ALA A 77 8.16 -2.29 -7.97
CA ALA A 77 7.98 -1.57 -6.72
C ALA A 77 7.20 -0.27 -6.93
N ILE A 78 7.51 0.48 -7.98
CA ILE A 78 6.78 1.71 -8.33
C ILE A 78 5.29 1.42 -8.53
N ARG A 79 4.94 0.39 -9.32
CA ARG A 79 3.54 -0.01 -9.53
C ARG A 79 2.86 -0.41 -8.21
N SER A 80 3.55 -1.14 -7.35
CA SER A 80 3.05 -1.51 -6.02
C SER A 80 2.74 -0.28 -5.17
N TYR A 81 3.65 0.70 -5.12
CA TYR A 81 3.46 1.92 -4.35
C TYR A 81 2.32 2.78 -4.89
N VAL A 82 2.22 2.95 -6.21
CA VAL A 82 1.08 3.64 -6.85
C VAL A 82 -0.24 2.96 -6.49
N THR A 83 -0.28 1.63 -6.53
CA THR A 83 -1.47 0.85 -6.13
C THR A 83 -1.84 1.07 -4.65
N CYS A 84 -0.86 1.29 -3.78
CA CYS A 84 -1.07 1.61 -2.36
C CYS A 84 -1.46 3.08 -2.11
N GLY A 85 -1.34 3.95 -3.11
CA GLY A 85 -1.72 5.35 -3.02
C GLY A 85 -0.58 6.35 -2.95
N PHE A 86 0.65 5.90 -3.07
CA PHE A 86 1.79 6.81 -3.15
C PHE A 86 1.79 7.59 -4.47
N VAL A 87 2.19 8.84 -4.37
CA VAL A 87 2.30 9.79 -5.49
C VAL A 87 3.76 10.16 -5.66
N ALA A 88 4.26 10.16 -6.89
CA ALA A 88 5.59 10.67 -7.19
C ALA A 88 5.65 12.19 -6.97
N GLU A 89 6.66 12.67 -6.26
CA GLU A 89 6.80 14.08 -5.91
C GLU A 89 8.16 14.68 -6.29
N GLY A 90 9.11 13.85 -6.65
CA GLY A 90 10.44 14.34 -7.04
C GLY A 90 11.27 13.26 -7.72
N ARG A 91 12.37 13.73 -8.32
CA ARG A 91 13.32 12.89 -9.04
C ARG A 91 14.74 13.42 -8.82
N ALA A 92 15.61 12.57 -8.27
CA ALA A 92 17.04 12.82 -8.22
C ALA A 92 17.69 12.21 -9.47
N ARG A 93 18.20 13.07 -10.35
CA ARG A 93 18.80 12.64 -11.61
C ARG A 93 20.12 11.93 -11.38
N GLU A 94 20.36 10.82 -12.08
CA GLU A 94 21.62 10.08 -12.08
C GLU A 94 22.13 9.74 -10.66
N ALA A 95 21.21 9.32 -9.79
CA ALA A 95 21.46 9.09 -8.37
C ALA A 95 22.24 7.80 -8.10
N ILE A 96 22.19 6.81 -9.02
CA ILE A 96 22.86 5.53 -8.83
C ILE A 96 23.46 5.01 -10.15
N TRP A 97 24.68 4.48 -10.06
CA TRP A 97 25.32 3.74 -11.15
C TRP A 97 25.03 2.25 -11.02
N ARG A 98 24.40 1.66 -12.03
CA ARG A 98 24.11 0.23 -12.06
C ARG A 98 24.01 -0.28 -13.49
N ASP A 99 24.57 -1.47 -13.74
CA ASP A 99 24.53 -2.15 -15.04
C ASP A 99 25.03 -1.28 -16.19
N GLY A 100 26.14 -0.55 -15.95
CA GLY A 100 26.82 0.25 -16.97
C GLY A 100 26.13 1.58 -17.31
N ARG A 101 25.18 2.05 -16.49
CA ARG A 101 24.50 3.34 -16.70
C ARG A 101 24.07 4.00 -15.39
N TRP A 102 23.80 5.30 -15.47
CA TRP A 102 23.19 6.07 -14.40
C TRP A 102 21.65 5.91 -14.43
N TRP A 103 21.07 5.88 -13.25
CA TRP A 103 19.62 5.77 -13.03
C TRP A 103 19.17 6.84 -12.08
N ASP A 104 17.94 7.29 -12.28
CA ASP A 104 17.31 8.24 -11.37
C ASP A 104 16.70 7.55 -10.15
N GLU A 105 16.58 8.30 -9.06
CA GLU A 105 15.84 7.93 -7.87
C GLU A 105 14.55 8.77 -7.80
N ILE A 106 13.42 8.11 -7.58
CA ILE A 106 12.10 8.72 -7.51
C ILE A 106 11.67 8.80 -6.05
N SER A 107 11.35 10.01 -5.58
CA SER A 107 10.71 10.22 -4.28
C SER A 107 9.21 10.11 -4.43
N MET A 108 8.57 9.37 -3.53
CA MET A 108 7.13 9.20 -3.49
C MET A 108 6.61 9.42 -2.07
N SER A 109 5.37 9.81 -1.95
CA SER A 109 4.71 9.97 -0.65
C SER A 109 3.22 9.67 -0.71
N ILE A 110 2.65 9.43 0.48
CA ILE A 110 1.22 9.39 0.71
C ILE A 110 0.91 10.22 1.95
N LEU A 111 -0.16 11.02 1.89
CA LEU A 111 -0.63 11.87 2.97
C LEU A 111 -1.86 11.26 3.64
N GLU A 112 -2.05 11.54 4.90
CA GLU A 112 -3.18 11.03 5.70
C GLU A 112 -4.55 11.37 5.09
N PRO A 113 -4.82 12.60 4.58
CA PRO A 113 -6.08 12.90 3.91
C PRO A 113 -6.32 12.08 2.64
N GLU A 114 -5.28 11.81 1.85
CA GLU A 114 -5.37 10.96 0.65
C GLU A 114 -5.71 9.51 1.01
N PHE A 115 -5.10 9.01 2.09
CA PHE A 115 -5.42 7.69 2.63
C PHE A 115 -6.88 7.59 3.07
N ARG A 116 -7.40 8.57 3.82
CA ARG A 116 -8.80 8.60 4.25
C ARG A 116 -9.78 8.64 3.08
N GLN A 117 -9.51 9.46 2.08
CA GLN A 117 -10.35 9.54 0.89
C GLN A 117 -10.44 8.19 0.17
N ARG A 118 -9.31 7.51 -0.03
CA ARG A 118 -9.26 6.18 -0.65
C ARG A 118 -10.01 5.12 0.15
N GLN A 119 -10.01 5.20 1.47
CA GLN A 119 -10.80 4.30 2.34
C GLN A 119 -12.29 4.56 2.19
N GLY A 120 -12.73 5.82 2.12
CA GLY A 120 -14.11 6.21 1.86
C GLY A 120 -14.61 5.70 0.52
N ASP A 121 -13.84 5.87 -0.55
CA ASP A 121 -14.17 5.41 -1.89
C ASP A 121 -14.32 3.87 -1.95
N ARG A 122 -13.46 3.14 -1.25
CA ARG A 122 -13.53 1.66 -1.15
C ARG A 122 -14.76 1.19 -0.39
N ALA A 123 -15.09 1.83 0.72
CA ALA A 123 -16.28 1.51 1.51
C ALA A 123 -17.56 1.75 0.66
N SER A 124 -17.64 2.90 -0.02
CA SER A 124 -18.76 3.21 -0.91
C SER A 124 -18.92 2.23 -2.07
N ALA A 125 -17.80 1.78 -2.67
CA ALA A 125 -17.81 0.79 -3.73
C ALA A 125 -18.23 -0.60 -3.22
N ALA A 126 -17.82 -0.99 -2.01
CA ALA A 126 -18.23 -2.25 -1.39
C ALA A 126 -19.72 -2.23 -1.05
N ASP A 127 -20.25 -1.13 -0.51
CA ASP A 127 -21.66 -0.97 -0.20
C ASP A 127 -22.53 -1.00 -1.48
N ALA A 128 -22.06 -0.39 -2.58
CA ALA A 128 -22.74 -0.42 -3.87
C ALA A 128 -22.77 -1.84 -4.46
N ALA A 129 -21.68 -2.59 -4.35
CA ALA A 129 -21.61 -3.99 -4.80
C ALA A 129 -22.56 -4.89 -4.00
N ASP A 130 -22.59 -4.76 -2.66
CA ASP A 130 -23.51 -5.50 -1.79
C ASP A 130 -24.98 -5.15 -2.09
N ALA A 131 -25.29 -3.90 -2.44
CA ALA A 131 -26.62 -3.47 -2.82
C ALA A 131 -27.09 -4.07 -4.17
N ILE A 132 -26.18 -4.35 -5.09
CA ILE A 132 -26.47 -5.02 -6.37
C ILE A 132 -26.72 -6.50 -6.16
N GLU A 133 -26.02 -7.16 -5.24
CA GLU A 133 -26.17 -8.57 -4.97
C GLU A 133 -27.37 -8.92 -4.08
N ARG A 134 -27.92 -7.94 -3.34
CA ARG A 134 -29.13 -8.16 -2.53
C ARG A 134 -30.39 -8.02 -3.40
N PRO A 135 -31.23 -9.08 -3.52
CA PRO A 135 -32.52 -8.93 -4.16
C PRO A 135 -33.39 -7.92 -3.38
N PRO A 136 -34.19 -7.10 -4.07
CA PRO A 136 -35.01 -6.08 -3.42
C PRO A 136 -35.90 -6.73 -2.33
N ARG A 137 -35.75 -6.26 -1.10
CA ARG A 137 -36.62 -6.65 0.01
C ARG A 137 -38.07 -6.23 -0.35
N GLY A 138 -38.88 -7.16 -0.82
CA GLY A 138 -40.28 -6.88 -1.10
C GLY A 138 -40.99 -7.80 -2.09
N LEU A 139 -40.29 -8.70 -2.78
CA LEU A 139 -40.96 -9.62 -3.75
C LEU A 139 -41.29 -11.00 -3.21
N ALA A 140 -40.86 -11.38 -1.99
CA ALA A 140 -41.14 -12.69 -1.39
C ALA A 140 -42.46 -12.76 -0.61
N ALA A 141 -43.19 -11.68 -0.46
CA ALA A 141 -44.45 -11.62 0.36
C ALA A 141 -45.77 -11.68 -0.43
N ARG A 142 -45.76 -11.96 -1.74
CA ARG A 142 -47.00 -11.92 -2.55
C ARG A 142 -47.30 -13.13 -3.42
N ILE A 143 -46.72 -14.28 -3.18
CA ILE A 143 -47.01 -15.53 -3.92
C ILE A 143 -47.50 -16.67 -3.01
N LEU A 144 -47.98 -16.42 -1.81
CA LEU A 144 -48.71 -17.39 -1.01
C LEU A 144 -50.04 -16.81 -0.54
N GLY A 145 -50.93 -16.60 -1.51
CA GLY A 145 -52.29 -16.20 -1.29
C GLY A 145 -53.19 -16.79 -2.37
N ARG A 146 -53.32 -18.14 -2.37
CA ARG A 146 -54.53 -18.92 -2.67
C ARG A 146 -54.25 -20.42 -2.60
#